data_9f0cbaaf1d8e2ba8ed7080fce4505c00
#
_entry.id   9f0cbaaf1d8e2ba8ed7080fce4505c00
#
_cell.length_a   1.000
_cell.length_b   1.000
_cell.length_c   1.000
_cell.angle_alpha   90.00
_cell.angle_beta   90.00
_cell.angle_gamma   90.00
#
_symmetry.space_group_name_H-M   'P 1'
#
loop_
_entity.id
_entity.type
_entity.pdbx_description
1 polymer ?
#
loop_
_entity_poly.entity_id
_entity_poly.type
_entity_poly.pdbx_seq_one_letter_code
_entity_poly.pdbx_strand_id
1 'polypeptide(L)'
;RTVSSAASDVYKRQSFLSAGLARNFVPSMVPMLATRGEFLTSYTPYQPEVSQGMLQAMWEFQTMISELVALPVANVSMYDASTAAAEAITCAVRVRSKRAEQPNTVYVSENVPPHRMSVIRNYTQGVGIKLVQMPHTSSGLLDLEAASKAKGSCAVYVEQPNAFGIIDEGLMR
;
A
#
# COMPACT_ATOMS: atom_id res chain seq x y z
N ARG A 1 -39.50 -8.35 5.99
CA ARG A 1 -38.40 -8.16 6.98
C ARG A 1 -38.07 -6.70 7.05
N THR A 2 -38.16 -6.11 8.22
CA THR A 2 -37.93 -4.69 8.47
C THR A 2 -36.42 -4.38 8.45
N VAL A 3 -36.05 -3.18 8.07
CA VAL A 3 -34.62 -2.68 8.02
C VAL A 3 -33.94 -2.88 9.39
N SER A 4 -34.69 -2.86 10.51
CA SER A 4 -34.14 -3.08 11.84
C SER A 4 -33.63 -4.52 12.09
N SER A 5 -34.19 -5.54 11.43
CA SER A 5 -33.68 -6.92 11.56
C SER A 5 -32.36 -7.14 10.81
N ALA A 6 -32.18 -6.47 9.68
CA ALA A 6 -30.91 -6.51 8.95
C ALA A 6 -29.78 -5.82 9.72
N ALA A 7 -30.07 -4.68 10.36
CA ALA A 7 -29.09 -3.98 11.20
C ALA A 7 -28.71 -4.83 12.44
N SER A 8 -29.68 -5.49 13.09
CA SER A 8 -29.39 -6.36 14.25
C SER A 8 -28.56 -7.59 13.89
N ASP A 9 -28.67 -8.11 12.66
CA ASP A 9 -27.83 -9.21 12.17
C ASP A 9 -26.37 -8.79 11.94
N VAL A 10 -26.12 -7.53 11.59
CA VAL A 10 -24.76 -6.99 11.46
C VAL A 10 -24.05 -7.01 12.82
N TYR A 11 -24.70 -6.57 13.88
CA TYR A 11 -24.13 -6.61 15.24
C TYR A 11 -23.87 -8.02 15.76
N LYS A 12 -24.66 -8.99 15.36
CA LYS A 12 -24.52 -10.39 15.79
C LYS A 12 -23.41 -11.15 15.05
N ARG A 13 -22.90 -10.61 13.96
CA ARG A 13 -21.89 -11.25 13.09
C ARG A 13 -20.58 -10.50 13.05
N GLN A 14 -20.26 -9.73 14.08
CA GLN A 14 -18.97 -9.05 14.17
C GLN A 14 -17.86 -10.08 14.37
N SER A 15 -16.75 -9.87 13.69
CA SER A 15 -15.53 -10.63 13.89
C SER A 15 -14.47 -9.70 14.46
N PHE A 16 -13.86 -10.13 15.56
CA PHE A 16 -12.71 -9.44 16.16
C PHE A 16 -11.39 -10.06 15.72
N LEU A 17 -11.44 -11.09 14.88
CA LEU A 17 -10.27 -11.69 14.25
C LEU A 17 -10.01 -10.98 12.93
N SER A 18 -9.01 -10.12 12.92
CA SER A 18 -8.57 -9.39 11.73
C SER A 18 -7.05 -9.30 11.74
N ALA A 19 -6.46 -9.62 10.61
CA ALA A 19 -5.04 -9.46 10.35
C ALA A 19 -4.81 -8.50 9.16
N GLY A 20 -5.53 -7.36 9.18
CA GLY A 20 -5.48 -6.39 8.10
C GLY A 20 -6.44 -6.70 6.94
N LEU A 21 -7.30 -7.72 7.08
CA LEU A 21 -8.36 -8.02 6.12
C LEU A 21 -9.66 -7.36 6.58
N ALA A 22 -10.20 -6.47 5.76
CA ALA A 22 -11.49 -5.83 5.99
C ALA A 22 -12.50 -6.30 4.94
N ARG A 23 -13.77 -6.45 5.38
CA ARG A 23 -14.87 -6.70 4.45
C ARG A 23 -15.25 -5.39 3.79
N ASN A 24 -15.07 -5.32 2.48
CA ASN A 24 -15.49 -4.17 1.68
C ASN A 24 -16.77 -4.49 0.93
N PHE A 25 -17.56 -3.47 0.66
CA PHE A 25 -18.69 -3.60 -0.25
C PHE A 25 -18.18 -3.77 -1.69
N VAL A 26 -18.58 -4.86 -2.32
CA VAL A 26 -18.24 -5.13 -3.73
C VAL A 26 -19.56 -5.12 -4.51
N PRO A 27 -19.81 -4.11 -5.36
CA PRO A 27 -20.97 -4.07 -6.23
C PRO A 27 -21.03 -5.32 -7.12
N SER A 28 -22.23 -5.83 -7.40
CA SER A 28 -22.42 -7.01 -8.26
C SER A 28 -21.88 -6.83 -9.68
N MET A 29 -21.76 -5.60 -10.15
CA MET A 29 -21.16 -5.26 -11.43
C MET A 29 -19.66 -5.61 -11.49
N VAL A 30 -18.93 -5.53 -10.37
CA VAL A 30 -17.48 -5.78 -10.34
C VAL A 30 -17.13 -7.20 -10.79
N PRO A 31 -17.66 -8.27 -10.18
CA PRO A 31 -17.38 -9.62 -10.66
C PRO A 31 -17.91 -9.86 -12.08
N MET A 32 -19.05 -9.26 -12.44
CA MET A 32 -19.61 -9.39 -13.77
C MET A 32 -18.66 -8.82 -14.85
N LEU A 33 -18.06 -7.67 -14.62
CA LEU A 33 -17.11 -7.07 -15.55
C LEU A 33 -15.74 -7.77 -15.51
N ALA A 34 -15.25 -8.13 -14.32
CA ALA A 34 -13.94 -8.76 -14.16
C ALA A 34 -13.87 -10.17 -14.80
N THR A 35 -15.01 -10.86 -14.92
CA THR A 35 -15.08 -12.20 -15.54
C THR A 35 -15.37 -12.17 -17.04
N ARG A 36 -15.44 -11.00 -17.66
CA ARG A 36 -15.60 -10.90 -19.13
C ARG A 36 -14.38 -11.46 -19.84
N GLY A 37 -14.61 -12.17 -20.94
CA GLY A 37 -13.58 -12.83 -21.71
C GLY A 37 -12.45 -11.89 -22.16
N GLU A 38 -12.79 -10.64 -22.47
CA GLU A 38 -11.84 -9.62 -22.91
C GLU A 38 -10.75 -9.32 -21.86
N PHE A 39 -11.10 -9.41 -20.56
CA PHE A 39 -10.16 -9.23 -19.47
C PHE A 39 -9.56 -10.54 -18.98
N LEU A 40 -10.39 -11.58 -18.83
CA LEU A 40 -10.00 -12.84 -18.23
C LEU A 40 -8.99 -13.62 -19.07
N THR A 41 -9.07 -13.51 -20.40
CA THR A 41 -8.18 -14.21 -21.34
C THR A 41 -6.94 -13.41 -21.69
N SER A 42 -6.87 -12.14 -21.32
CA SER A 42 -5.68 -11.31 -21.52
C SER A 42 -4.55 -11.75 -20.60
N TYR A 43 -3.40 -12.05 -21.19
CA TYR A 43 -2.18 -12.29 -20.42
C TYR A 43 -1.43 -10.96 -20.20
N THR A 44 -0.19 -10.88 -20.60
CA THR A 44 0.57 -9.62 -20.51
C THR A 44 0.55 -8.92 -21.87
N PRO A 45 0.32 -7.59 -21.94
CA PRO A 45 0.21 -6.87 -23.21
C PRO A 45 1.58 -6.60 -23.85
N TYR A 46 2.32 -7.66 -24.19
CA TYR A 46 3.63 -7.54 -24.82
C TYR A 46 3.56 -6.94 -26.23
N GLN A 47 2.47 -7.23 -26.95
CA GLN A 47 2.23 -6.75 -28.29
C GLN A 47 1.21 -5.60 -28.25
N PRO A 48 1.66 -4.34 -28.26
CA PRO A 48 0.74 -3.21 -28.14
C PRO A 48 -0.25 -3.13 -29.30
N GLU A 49 0.13 -3.59 -30.49
CA GLU A 49 -0.72 -3.59 -31.68
C GLU A 49 -1.98 -4.46 -31.56
N VAL A 50 -1.98 -5.47 -30.69
CA VAL A 50 -3.12 -6.35 -30.43
C VAL A 50 -3.70 -6.18 -29.01
N SER A 51 -3.15 -5.27 -28.22
CA SER A 51 -3.52 -5.04 -26.82
C SER A 51 -4.02 -3.62 -26.57
N GLN A 52 -4.44 -2.90 -27.59
CA GLN A 52 -4.77 -1.47 -27.53
C GLN A 52 -5.84 -1.16 -26.48
N GLY A 53 -6.95 -1.95 -26.45
CA GLY A 53 -8.02 -1.74 -25.49
C GLY A 53 -7.58 -2.00 -24.04
N MET A 54 -6.78 -3.02 -23.79
CA MET A 54 -6.24 -3.31 -22.47
C MET A 54 -5.27 -2.21 -22.02
N LEU A 55 -4.40 -1.74 -22.91
CA LEU A 55 -3.47 -0.65 -22.60
C LEU A 55 -4.22 0.65 -22.29
N GLN A 56 -5.30 0.94 -22.99
CA GLN A 56 -6.15 2.09 -22.69
C GLN A 56 -6.79 1.96 -21.30
N ALA A 57 -7.35 0.80 -20.97
CA ALA A 57 -7.95 0.56 -19.66
C ALA A 57 -6.92 0.74 -18.52
N MET A 58 -5.69 0.27 -18.71
CA MET A 58 -4.59 0.46 -17.77
C MET A 58 -4.19 1.94 -17.63
N TRP A 59 -4.16 2.67 -18.72
CA TRP A 59 -3.89 4.11 -18.72
C TRP A 59 -4.96 4.89 -17.95
N GLU A 60 -6.22 4.61 -18.22
CA GLU A 60 -7.34 5.24 -17.52
C GLU A 60 -7.32 4.91 -16.02
N PHE A 61 -7.00 3.66 -15.66
CA PHE A 61 -6.83 3.27 -14.26
C PHE A 61 -5.74 4.10 -13.56
N GLN A 62 -4.56 4.23 -14.17
CA GLN A 62 -3.47 5.05 -13.62
C GLN A 62 -3.91 6.51 -13.41
N THR A 63 -4.64 7.07 -14.36
CA THR A 63 -5.18 8.43 -14.25
C THR A 63 -6.15 8.56 -13.09
N MET A 64 -7.11 7.63 -12.97
CA MET A 64 -8.07 7.65 -11.87
C MET A 64 -7.40 7.53 -10.50
N ILE A 65 -6.40 6.66 -10.36
CA ILE A 65 -5.65 6.54 -9.10
C ILE A 65 -4.86 7.80 -8.80
N SER A 66 -4.18 8.39 -9.78
CA SER A 66 -3.46 9.67 -9.62
C SER A 66 -4.37 10.77 -9.11
N GLU A 67 -5.56 10.91 -9.67
CA GLU A 67 -6.57 11.89 -9.23
C GLU A 67 -7.04 11.62 -7.79
N LEU A 68 -7.32 10.35 -7.45
CA LEU A 68 -7.78 9.96 -6.11
C LEU A 68 -6.76 10.23 -5.01
N VAL A 69 -5.47 10.01 -5.29
CA VAL A 69 -4.40 10.17 -4.29
C VAL A 69 -3.69 11.52 -4.38
N ALA A 70 -4.11 12.37 -5.31
CA ALA A 70 -3.51 13.70 -5.58
C ALA A 70 -1.99 13.63 -5.83
N LEU A 71 -1.53 12.60 -6.52
CA LEU A 71 -0.14 12.45 -6.94
C LEU A 71 -0.04 12.56 -8.47
N PRO A 72 1.05 13.13 -9.01
CA PRO A 72 1.16 13.37 -10.46
C PRO A 72 1.33 12.09 -11.28
N VAL A 73 1.72 11.00 -10.67
CA VAL A 73 1.98 9.72 -11.33
C VAL A 73 1.53 8.57 -10.45
N ALA A 74 0.83 7.60 -11.04
CA ALA A 74 0.57 6.30 -10.46
C ALA A 74 0.97 5.21 -11.47
N ASN A 75 1.37 4.04 -10.97
CA ASN A 75 1.54 2.86 -11.81
C ASN A 75 0.21 2.11 -11.94
N VAL A 76 0.18 1.11 -12.81
CA VAL A 76 -0.86 0.07 -12.76
C VAL A 76 -0.67 -0.73 -11.46
N SER A 77 -1.73 -1.27 -10.90
CA SER A 77 -1.69 -1.92 -9.58
C SER A 77 -0.61 -3.01 -9.47
N MET A 78 -0.09 -3.14 -8.26
CA MET A 78 0.73 -4.27 -7.83
C MET A 78 -0.17 -5.40 -7.31
N TYR A 79 0.38 -6.59 -7.10
CA TYR A 79 -0.41 -7.76 -6.64
C TYR A 79 -1.00 -7.57 -5.25
N ASP A 80 -0.24 -6.99 -4.33
CA ASP A 80 -0.66 -6.75 -2.95
C ASP A 80 0.09 -5.57 -2.32
N ALA A 81 -0.41 -5.08 -1.19
CA ALA A 81 0.16 -3.93 -0.49
C ALA A 81 1.57 -4.20 0.08
N SER A 82 1.90 -5.44 0.42
CA SER A 82 3.22 -5.76 0.99
C SER A 82 4.31 -5.74 -0.07
N THR A 83 4.05 -6.32 -1.24
CA THR A 83 4.97 -6.25 -2.39
C THR A 83 5.05 -4.83 -2.94
N ALA A 84 3.94 -4.10 -3.00
CA ALA A 84 3.93 -2.69 -3.41
C ALA A 84 4.82 -1.82 -2.52
N ALA A 85 4.73 -2.00 -1.19
CA ALA A 85 5.58 -1.30 -0.23
C ALA A 85 7.07 -1.64 -0.42
N ALA A 86 7.39 -2.91 -0.58
CA ALA A 86 8.77 -3.36 -0.79
C ALA A 86 9.37 -2.83 -2.09
N GLU A 87 8.61 -2.83 -3.18
CA GLU A 87 9.03 -2.28 -4.47
C GLU A 87 9.19 -0.76 -4.41
N ALA A 88 8.29 -0.05 -3.73
CA ALA A 88 8.39 1.40 -3.53
C ALA A 88 9.67 1.77 -2.74
N ILE A 89 9.99 1.02 -1.69
CA ILE A 89 11.23 1.18 -0.91
C ILE A 89 12.46 0.96 -1.81
N THR A 90 12.45 -0.12 -2.57
CA THR A 90 13.56 -0.45 -3.48
C THR A 90 13.73 0.63 -4.56
N CYS A 91 12.63 1.10 -5.13
CA CYS A 91 12.63 2.21 -6.09
C CYS A 91 13.19 3.49 -5.48
N ALA A 92 12.74 3.87 -4.28
CA ALA A 92 13.22 5.07 -3.59
C ALA A 92 14.74 5.03 -3.36
N VAL A 93 15.27 3.88 -2.96
CA VAL A 93 16.72 3.70 -2.77
C VAL A 93 17.47 3.82 -4.09
N ARG A 94 17.00 3.20 -5.17
CA ARG A 94 17.63 3.30 -6.51
C ARG A 94 17.71 4.75 -7.00
N VAL A 95 16.66 5.54 -6.72
CA VAL A 95 16.59 6.94 -7.16
C VAL A 95 17.45 7.86 -6.29
N ARG A 96 17.47 7.64 -4.98
CA ARG A 96 18.04 8.60 -4.02
C ARG A 96 19.40 8.24 -3.44
N SER A 97 19.84 6.99 -3.50
CA SER A 97 21.04 6.51 -2.80
C SER A 97 22.30 7.36 -3.08
N LYS A 98 22.50 7.81 -4.32
CA LYS A 98 23.65 8.65 -4.72
C LYS A 98 23.61 10.09 -4.16
N ARG A 99 22.45 10.54 -3.66
CA ARG A 99 22.20 11.90 -3.18
C ARG A 99 21.85 11.94 -1.69
N ALA A 100 21.68 10.79 -1.07
CA ALA A 100 21.32 10.69 0.33
C ALA A 100 22.57 10.80 1.22
N GLU A 101 22.44 11.46 2.35
CA GLU A 101 23.47 11.50 3.40
C GLU A 101 23.63 10.12 4.07
N GLN A 102 22.53 9.35 4.11
CA GLN A 102 22.48 7.98 4.61
C GLN A 102 22.14 7.02 3.44
N PRO A 103 23.11 6.68 2.59
CA PRO A 103 22.87 5.83 1.42
C PRO A 103 22.35 4.45 1.85
N ASN A 104 21.46 3.90 1.02
CA ASN A 104 20.82 2.61 1.24
C ASN A 104 20.06 2.47 2.58
N THR A 105 19.76 3.57 3.27
CA THR A 105 19.05 3.56 4.54
C THR A 105 17.60 4.01 4.33
N VAL A 106 16.67 3.22 4.86
CA VAL A 106 15.24 3.50 4.86
C VAL A 106 14.70 3.35 6.28
N TYR A 107 13.98 4.33 6.72
CA TYR A 107 13.32 4.31 8.02
C TYR A 107 11.90 3.79 7.87
N VAL A 108 11.49 2.86 8.72
CA VAL A 108 10.19 2.18 8.66
C VAL A 108 9.54 2.25 10.04
N SER A 109 8.28 2.66 10.10
CA SER A 109 7.53 2.68 11.35
C SER A 109 7.40 1.28 11.96
N GLU A 110 7.53 1.16 13.28
CA GLU A 110 7.22 -0.09 14.01
C GLU A 110 5.74 -0.47 13.94
N ASN A 111 4.87 0.50 13.62
CA ASN A 111 3.43 0.29 13.47
C ASN A 111 3.03 -0.35 12.12
N VAL A 112 3.98 -0.86 11.37
CA VAL A 112 3.73 -1.65 10.16
C VAL A 112 3.35 -3.08 10.57
N PRO A 113 2.29 -3.67 9.98
CA PRO A 113 1.90 -5.03 10.28
C PRO A 113 3.06 -6.04 10.12
N PRO A 114 3.24 -7.01 11.03
CA PRO A 114 4.38 -7.93 11.01
C PRO A 114 4.54 -8.71 9.69
N HIS A 115 3.43 -9.14 9.08
CA HIS A 115 3.47 -9.84 7.80
C HIS A 115 4.01 -8.95 6.67
N ARG A 116 3.65 -7.66 6.64
CA ARG A 116 4.17 -6.71 5.66
C ARG A 116 5.64 -6.42 5.90
N MET A 117 6.03 -6.22 7.15
CA MET A 117 7.44 -6.06 7.52
C MET A 117 8.29 -7.27 7.10
N SER A 118 7.76 -8.49 7.21
CA SER A 118 8.43 -9.70 6.75
C SER A 118 8.71 -9.67 5.25
N VAL A 119 7.73 -9.27 4.44
CA VAL A 119 7.90 -9.13 2.99
C VAL A 119 8.91 -8.04 2.65
N ILE A 120 8.81 -6.86 3.29
CA ILE A 120 9.76 -5.75 3.09
C ILE A 120 11.19 -6.22 3.39
N ARG A 121 11.42 -6.90 4.50
CA ARG A 121 12.74 -7.46 4.86
C ARG A 121 13.27 -8.43 3.81
N ASN A 122 12.41 -9.32 3.34
CA ASN A 122 12.80 -10.31 2.33
C ASN A 122 13.25 -9.66 1.02
N TYR A 123 12.54 -8.64 0.56
CA TYR A 123 12.90 -7.88 -0.66
C TYR A 123 14.18 -7.06 -0.50
N THR A 124 14.42 -6.51 0.67
CA THR A 124 15.48 -5.52 0.89
C THR A 124 16.81 -6.12 1.31
N GLN A 125 16.82 -7.29 1.97
CA GLN A 125 18.05 -7.91 2.49
C GLN A 125 19.05 -8.28 1.38
N GLY A 126 18.55 -8.79 0.25
CA GLY A 126 19.41 -9.25 -0.87
C GLY A 126 20.07 -8.13 -1.67
N VAL A 127 19.56 -6.91 -1.53
CA VAL A 127 20.06 -5.72 -2.24
C VAL A 127 20.79 -4.72 -1.33
N GLY A 128 21.08 -5.12 -0.09
CA GLY A 128 21.87 -4.33 0.85
C GLY A 128 21.19 -3.07 1.37
N ILE A 129 19.86 -3.04 1.42
CA ILE A 129 19.10 -1.93 2.00
C ILE A 129 19.04 -2.10 3.51
N LYS A 130 19.46 -1.07 4.24
CA LYS A 130 19.38 -1.02 5.70
C LYS A 130 18.00 -0.48 6.13
N LEU A 131 17.23 -1.31 6.80
CA LEU A 131 15.97 -0.90 7.43
C LEU A 131 16.23 -0.48 8.88
N VAL A 132 15.81 0.73 9.23
CA VAL A 132 15.86 1.28 10.60
C VAL A 132 14.43 1.46 11.09
N GLN A 133 14.09 0.82 12.19
CA GLN A 133 12.75 0.96 12.77
C GLN A 133 12.64 2.26 13.55
N MET A 134 11.52 2.97 13.34
CA MET A 134 11.13 4.14 14.11
C MET A 134 10.11 3.72 15.15
N PRO A 135 10.35 3.98 16.44
CA PRO A 135 9.44 3.60 17.51
C PRO A 135 8.13 4.38 17.45
N HIS A 136 7.16 3.93 18.19
CA HIS A 136 5.90 4.60 18.44
C HIS A 136 5.78 5.01 19.92
N THR A 137 4.94 5.99 20.17
CA THR A 137 4.57 6.44 21.53
C THR A 137 3.62 5.42 22.19
N SER A 138 3.39 5.56 23.48
CA SER A 138 2.40 4.74 24.21
C SER A 138 0.97 4.87 23.67
N SER A 139 0.65 5.95 22.96
CA SER A 139 -0.62 6.15 22.28
C SER A 139 -0.68 5.55 20.88
N GLY A 140 0.39 4.91 20.40
CA GLY A 140 0.47 4.28 19.08
C GLY A 140 0.71 5.26 17.92
N LEU A 141 1.03 6.51 18.20
CA LEU A 141 1.47 7.49 17.20
C LEU A 141 2.97 7.32 16.91
N LEU A 142 3.43 7.75 15.75
CA LEU A 142 4.87 7.76 15.46
C LEU A 142 5.60 8.70 16.41
N ASP A 143 6.75 8.26 16.92
CA ASP A 143 7.65 9.14 17.67
C ASP A 143 8.37 10.08 16.70
N LEU A 144 7.92 11.34 16.67
CA LEU A 144 8.45 12.36 15.77
C LEU A 144 9.90 12.74 16.08
N GLU A 145 10.33 12.63 17.34
CA GLU A 145 11.73 12.89 17.71
C GLU A 145 12.63 11.79 17.12
N ALA A 146 12.22 10.53 17.25
CA ALA A 146 12.93 9.42 16.62
C ALA A 146 12.88 9.50 15.07
N ALA A 147 11.75 9.95 14.52
CA ALA A 147 11.58 10.15 13.07
C ALA A 147 12.49 11.26 12.52
N SER A 148 12.88 12.24 13.32
CA SER A 148 13.82 13.30 12.90
C SER A 148 15.19 12.76 12.47
N LYS A 149 15.59 11.58 13.00
CA LYS A 149 16.83 10.88 12.63
C LYS A 149 16.79 10.32 11.20
N ALA A 150 15.61 10.25 10.59
CA ALA A 150 15.45 9.84 9.21
C ALA A 150 15.89 10.89 8.18
N LYS A 151 16.21 12.10 8.64
CA LYS A 151 16.71 13.15 7.76
C LYS A 151 17.95 12.68 7.01
N GLY A 152 17.97 12.91 5.70
CA GLY A 152 19.07 12.48 4.84
C GLY A 152 19.04 11.01 4.43
N SER A 153 18.06 10.22 4.88
CA SER A 153 17.86 8.84 4.40
C SER A 153 17.27 8.80 2.98
N CYS A 154 17.24 7.61 2.39
CA CYS A 154 16.64 7.42 1.07
C CYS A 154 15.12 7.54 1.08
N ALA A 155 14.46 7.03 2.12
CA ALA A 155 13.01 7.09 2.26
C ALA A 155 12.59 6.90 3.72
N VAL A 156 11.35 7.30 3.98
CA VAL A 156 10.60 6.98 5.21
C VAL A 156 9.34 6.25 4.80
N TYR A 157 9.06 5.12 5.42
CA TYR A 157 7.84 4.34 5.21
C TYR A 157 6.94 4.39 6.44
N VAL A 158 5.72 4.85 6.24
CA VAL A 158 4.65 4.92 7.24
C VAL A 158 3.34 4.43 6.64
N GLU A 159 2.39 4.02 7.49
CA GLU A 159 1.05 3.59 7.07
C GLU A 159 -0.02 4.42 7.75
N GLN A 160 -1.07 4.74 7.02
CA GLN A 160 -2.25 5.47 7.50
C GLN A 160 -3.54 4.78 6.98
N PRO A 161 -4.43 4.28 7.85
CA PRO A 161 -4.18 4.07 9.28
C PRO A 161 -3.07 3.04 9.54
N ASN A 162 -2.43 3.12 10.70
CA ASN A 162 -1.39 2.17 11.10
C ASN A 162 -1.96 0.80 11.53
N ALA A 163 -1.12 -0.16 11.95
CA ALA A 163 -1.54 -1.48 12.36
C ALA A 163 -2.51 -1.50 13.56
N PHE A 164 -2.57 -0.42 14.34
CA PHE A 164 -3.52 -0.26 15.45
C PHE A 164 -4.84 0.42 15.01
N GLY A 165 -4.98 0.77 13.74
CA GLY A 165 -6.14 1.49 13.22
C GLY A 165 -6.11 3.00 13.53
N ILE A 166 -4.98 3.54 13.92
CA ILE A 166 -4.82 4.95 14.30
C ILE A 166 -4.41 5.76 13.07
N ILE A 167 -5.06 6.91 12.88
CA ILE A 167 -4.68 7.93 11.91
C ILE A 167 -3.85 8.99 12.64
N ASP A 168 -2.61 9.16 12.24
CA ASP A 168 -1.69 10.14 12.81
C ASP A 168 -1.75 11.44 12.00
N GLU A 169 -2.54 12.40 12.48
CA GLU A 169 -2.71 13.70 11.82
C GLU A 169 -1.40 14.51 11.78
N GLY A 170 -0.46 14.24 12.68
CA GLY A 170 0.86 14.90 12.73
C GLY A 170 1.75 14.54 11.54
N LEU A 171 1.53 13.39 10.90
CA LEU A 171 2.27 12.96 9.72
C LEU A 171 1.79 13.63 8.42
N MET A 172 0.64 14.30 8.44
CA MET A 172 0.04 14.93 7.26
C MET A 172 0.37 16.43 7.16
N ARG A 173 1.15 16.97 8.06
CA ARG A 173 1.62 18.37 8.12
C ARG A 173 3.10 18.44 7.80
#